data_8f21236674d92304bb29d2df80cd8f67
#
_entry.id   8f21236674d92304bb29d2df80cd8f67
#
_cell.length_a   1.000
_cell.length_b   1.000
_cell.length_c   1.000
_cell.angle_alpha   90.00
_cell.angle_beta   90.00
_cell.angle_gamma   90.00
#
_symmetry.space_group_name_H-M   'P 1'
#
loop_
_entity.id
_entity.type
_entity.pdbx_description
1 polymer ?
#
loop_
_entity_poly.entity_id
_entity_poly.type
_entity_poly.pdbx_seq_one_letter_code
_entity_poly.pdbx_strand_id
1 'polypeptide(L)'
;MVGVPLTRRSKRRRHGSAEVSRAVLEYAELGWPIIPGAHPLRKGGRACSCDRVGCPDPGAHPLSPAWSLQATTDPAVLRRWWEREPEANVILPTGRVFDVFDVPHAAGLQALASMDAAGVPTGPVAERGDRVLFFVATRGAPEDEDEWWSCQLDCDPETIDDTPGLRWHCRDSYVLAPPSALPGGGAVAWLRPPAGQALPDPLRVLDRLADALD
;
A
#
# COMPACT_ATOMS: atom_id res chain seq x y z
N MET A 1 -8.98 21.08 40.35
CA MET A 1 -8.76 20.98 38.90
C MET A 1 -9.63 19.86 38.36
N VAL A 2 -10.73 20.17 37.69
CA VAL A 2 -11.68 19.19 37.17
C VAL A 2 -11.18 18.81 35.76
N GLY A 3 -10.75 17.57 35.60
CA GLY A 3 -10.29 17.05 34.32
C GLY A 3 -11.46 16.95 33.34
N VAL A 4 -11.39 17.69 32.22
CA VAL A 4 -12.37 17.59 31.14
C VAL A 4 -12.33 16.17 30.55
N PRO A 5 -13.45 15.42 30.50
CA PRO A 5 -13.44 14.06 29.94
C PRO A 5 -13.13 14.13 28.45
N LEU A 6 -12.09 13.43 28.02
CA LEU A 6 -11.75 13.28 26.62
C LEU A 6 -12.92 12.64 25.88
N THR A 7 -13.43 13.32 24.85
CA THR A 7 -14.55 12.84 24.04
C THR A 7 -14.20 11.51 23.36
N ARG A 8 -15.19 10.67 23.11
CA ARG A 8 -15.05 9.36 22.43
C ARG A 8 -14.27 9.47 21.09
N ARG A 9 -14.38 10.62 20.43
CA ARG A 9 -13.70 10.98 19.17
C ARG A 9 -12.22 11.23 19.36
N SER A 10 -11.81 11.91 20.44
CA SER A 10 -10.41 12.15 20.80
C SER A 10 -9.67 10.86 21.13
N LYS A 11 -10.33 9.93 21.83
CA LYS A 11 -9.77 8.59 22.13
C LYS A 11 -9.55 7.76 20.86
N ARG A 12 -10.51 7.76 19.93
CA ARG A 12 -10.40 7.02 18.65
C ARG A 12 -9.28 7.57 17.75
N ARG A 13 -9.10 8.90 17.68
CA ARG A 13 -7.99 9.52 16.94
C ARG A 13 -6.62 9.15 17.51
N ARG A 14 -6.47 9.18 18.82
CA ARG A 14 -5.21 8.79 19.50
C ARG A 14 -4.88 7.31 19.30
N HIS A 15 -5.88 6.46 19.28
CA HIS A 15 -5.71 5.02 19.06
C HIS A 15 -5.24 4.73 17.63
N GLY A 16 -5.88 5.32 16.62
CA GLY A 16 -5.48 5.19 15.22
C GLY A 16 -4.06 5.71 14.95
N SER A 17 -3.69 6.87 15.53
CA SER A 17 -2.33 7.42 15.40
C SER A 17 -1.26 6.51 16.05
N ALA A 18 -1.55 5.91 17.19
CA ALA A 18 -0.62 4.96 17.83
C ALA A 18 -0.46 3.67 17.02
N GLU A 19 -1.53 3.22 16.39
CA GLU A 19 -1.54 2.05 15.50
C GLU A 19 -0.69 2.30 14.25
N VAL A 20 -0.85 3.46 13.58
CA VAL A 20 -0.02 3.85 12.43
C VAL A 20 1.45 3.93 12.82
N SER A 21 1.77 4.60 13.94
CA SER A 21 3.18 4.74 14.39
C SER A 21 3.83 3.39 14.69
N ARG A 22 3.07 2.42 15.22
CA ARG A 22 3.55 1.06 15.44
C ARG A 22 3.80 0.35 14.11
N ALA A 23 2.83 0.35 13.21
CA ALA A 23 2.94 -0.32 11.90
C ALA A 23 4.13 0.20 11.09
N VAL A 24 4.37 1.51 11.11
CA VAL A 24 5.52 2.14 10.44
C VAL A 24 6.86 1.58 10.95
N LEU A 25 6.99 1.37 12.27
CA LEU A 25 8.22 0.81 12.83
C LEU A 25 8.35 -0.69 12.51
N GLU A 26 7.25 -1.43 12.52
CA GLU A 26 7.22 -2.84 12.11
C GLU A 26 7.66 -3.01 10.63
N TYR A 27 7.21 -2.14 9.73
CA TYR A 27 7.67 -2.14 8.33
C TYR A 27 9.16 -1.80 8.20
N ALA A 28 9.65 -0.84 8.99
CA ALA A 28 11.07 -0.51 9.02
C ALA A 28 11.94 -1.69 9.47
N GLU A 29 11.48 -2.48 10.47
CA GLU A 29 12.14 -3.71 10.93
C GLU A 29 12.20 -4.79 9.85
N LEU A 30 11.20 -4.83 8.94
CA LEU A 30 11.20 -5.70 7.75
C LEU A 30 12.13 -5.18 6.64
N GLY A 31 12.75 -4.00 6.81
CA GLY A 31 13.57 -3.36 5.78
C GLY A 31 12.76 -2.69 4.67
N TRP A 32 11.48 -2.47 4.86
CA TRP A 32 10.59 -1.83 3.89
C TRP A 32 10.69 -0.30 4.01
N PRO A 33 11.14 0.43 2.96
CA PRO A 33 11.19 1.88 3.00
C PRO A 33 9.79 2.50 3.08
N ILE A 34 9.66 3.56 3.85
CA ILE A 34 8.37 4.20 4.13
C ILE A 34 8.45 5.70 3.89
N ILE A 35 7.37 6.29 3.44
CA ILE A 35 7.19 7.74 3.32
C ILE A 35 5.78 8.15 3.79
N PRO A 36 5.58 9.32 4.45
CA PRO A 36 4.25 9.80 4.77
C PRO A 36 3.42 10.13 3.54
N GLY A 37 2.19 9.64 3.53
CA GLY A 37 1.19 9.92 2.52
C GLY A 37 0.15 10.92 2.97
N ALA A 38 -0.50 11.57 2.00
CA ALA A 38 -1.70 12.34 2.26
C ALA A 38 -2.77 11.44 2.89
N HIS A 39 -3.65 12.02 3.69
CA HIS A 39 -4.79 11.29 4.27
C HIS A 39 -6.12 11.97 3.88
N PRO A 40 -7.23 11.22 3.84
CA PRO A 40 -8.52 11.79 3.48
C PRO A 40 -9.06 12.69 4.60
N LEU A 41 -9.60 13.84 4.21
CA LEU A 41 -10.25 14.78 5.13
C LEU A 41 -11.76 14.55 5.15
N ARG A 42 -12.33 14.49 6.35
CA ARG A 42 -13.78 14.27 6.54
C ARG A 42 -14.60 15.56 6.67
N LYS A 43 -13.96 16.74 6.76
CA LYS A 43 -14.60 18.04 6.98
C LYS A 43 -13.79 19.17 6.31
N GLY A 44 -14.49 20.23 5.89
CA GLY A 44 -13.83 21.46 5.46
C GLY A 44 -13.75 21.68 3.96
N GLY A 45 -14.57 20.99 3.14
CA GLY A 45 -14.63 21.22 1.68
C GLY A 45 -13.47 20.64 0.88
N ARG A 46 -12.40 20.17 1.52
CA ARG A 46 -11.30 19.45 0.88
C ARG A 46 -11.44 17.95 1.17
N ALA A 47 -11.23 17.12 0.16
CA ALA A 47 -11.25 15.67 0.31
C ALA A 47 -9.90 15.08 0.80
N CYS A 48 -8.81 15.81 0.61
CA CYS A 48 -7.43 15.38 0.87
C CYS A 48 -6.67 16.37 1.76
N SER A 49 -5.73 15.88 2.55
CA SER A 49 -4.81 16.71 3.36
C SER A 49 -3.76 17.44 2.54
N CYS A 50 -3.57 17.09 1.26
CA CYS A 50 -2.69 17.83 0.37
C CYS A 50 -3.29 19.20 -0.02
N ASP A 51 -2.42 20.13 -0.46
CA ASP A 51 -2.83 21.48 -0.85
C ASP A 51 -3.38 21.59 -2.28
N ARG A 52 -3.49 20.47 -3.02
CA ARG A 52 -4.00 20.46 -4.39
C ARG A 52 -5.51 20.63 -4.42
N VAL A 53 -5.97 21.63 -5.18
CA VAL A 53 -7.39 21.76 -5.55
C VAL A 53 -7.73 20.65 -6.54
N GLY A 54 -8.80 19.88 -6.27
CA GLY A 54 -9.21 18.79 -7.15
C GLY A 54 -8.22 17.61 -7.15
N CYS A 55 -7.69 17.24 -5.97
CA CYS A 55 -6.82 16.07 -5.84
C CYS A 55 -7.48 14.82 -6.46
N PRO A 56 -6.84 14.17 -7.46
CA PRO A 56 -7.46 13.06 -8.20
C PRO A 56 -7.60 11.79 -7.36
N ASP A 57 -6.68 11.56 -6.41
CA ASP A 57 -6.70 10.39 -5.52
C ASP A 57 -6.53 10.82 -4.04
N PRO A 58 -7.63 11.27 -3.40
CA PRO A 58 -7.58 11.79 -2.04
C PRO A 58 -7.08 10.77 -1.02
N GLY A 59 -5.94 11.08 -0.38
CA GLY A 59 -5.37 10.24 0.66
C GLY A 59 -4.51 9.09 0.18
N ALA A 60 -4.27 8.93 -1.13
CA ALA A 60 -3.54 7.80 -1.67
C ALA A 60 -2.27 8.18 -2.45
N HIS A 61 -1.64 9.28 -2.07
CA HIS A 61 -0.39 9.72 -2.69
C HIS A 61 0.61 10.25 -1.66
N PRO A 62 1.93 10.25 -1.96
CA PRO A 62 2.94 10.83 -1.09
C PRO A 62 2.73 12.32 -0.84
N LEU A 63 3.13 12.80 0.34
CA LEU A 63 3.12 14.25 0.66
C LEU A 63 4.26 14.99 -0.05
N SER A 64 5.40 14.32 -0.29
CA SER A 64 6.56 14.90 -0.95
C SER A 64 6.66 14.46 -2.41
N PRO A 65 6.97 15.37 -3.35
CA PRO A 65 7.27 14.99 -4.73
C PRO A 65 8.59 14.20 -4.87
N ALA A 66 9.50 14.32 -3.90
CA ALA A 66 10.76 13.57 -3.86
C ALA A 66 10.64 12.26 -3.06
N TRP A 67 9.46 11.69 -2.99
CA TRP A 67 9.13 10.54 -2.15
C TRP A 67 10.06 9.33 -2.36
N SER A 68 10.42 9.03 -3.60
CA SER A 68 11.28 7.89 -3.93
C SER A 68 12.69 8.02 -3.37
N LEU A 69 13.22 9.24 -3.25
CA LEU A 69 14.53 9.53 -2.66
C LEU A 69 14.49 9.65 -1.14
N GLN A 70 13.36 10.06 -0.58
CA GLN A 70 13.21 10.33 0.85
C GLN A 70 12.75 9.12 1.65
N ALA A 71 12.14 8.12 1.00
CA ALA A 71 11.67 6.92 1.68
C ALA A 71 12.81 6.23 2.46
N THR A 72 12.54 5.87 3.71
CA THR A 72 13.55 5.41 4.64
C THR A 72 13.05 4.31 5.57
N THR A 73 13.99 3.54 6.12
CA THR A 73 13.76 2.61 7.22
C THR A 73 14.32 3.12 8.55
N ASP A 74 14.86 4.35 8.60
CA ASP A 74 15.42 4.93 9.84
C ASP A 74 14.30 5.23 10.86
N PRO A 75 14.22 4.51 11.98
CA PRO A 75 13.16 4.67 12.96
C PRO A 75 13.14 6.04 13.61
N ALA A 76 14.28 6.75 13.68
CA ALA A 76 14.33 8.09 14.25
C ALA A 76 13.71 9.13 13.30
N VAL A 77 13.92 8.96 11.98
CA VAL A 77 13.28 9.79 10.96
C VAL A 77 11.77 9.52 10.93
N LEU A 78 11.38 8.25 10.93
CA LEU A 78 9.99 7.83 10.91
C LEU A 78 9.20 8.37 12.11
N ARG A 79 9.72 8.23 13.34
CA ARG A 79 9.08 8.80 14.53
C ARG A 79 8.84 10.29 14.39
N ARG A 80 9.85 11.06 13.94
CA ARG A 80 9.72 12.52 13.75
C ARG A 80 8.65 12.89 12.72
N TRP A 81 8.47 12.09 11.65
CA TRP A 81 7.45 12.34 10.66
C TRP A 81 6.06 12.14 11.23
N TRP A 82 5.80 11.01 11.89
CA TRP A 82 4.48 10.74 12.48
C TRP A 82 4.18 11.49 13.77
N GLU A 83 5.21 12.06 14.44
CA GLU A 83 4.99 13.06 15.49
C GLU A 83 4.45 14.38 14.94
N ARG A 84 4.90 14.81 13.75
CA ARG A 84 4.45 16.03 13.09
C ARG A 84 3.11 15.84 12.38
N GLU A 85 2.93 14.71 11.72
CA GLU A 85 1.76 14.36 10.89
C GLU A 85 1.14 13.03 11.36
N PRO A 86 0.51 13.01 12.56
CA PRO A 86 0.04 11.76 13.17
C PRO A 86 -1.14 11.10 12.44
N GLU A 87 -1.76 11.78 11.48
CA GLU A 87 -2.82 11.25 10.62
C GLU A 87 -2.32 10.88 9.21
N ALA A 88 -1.02 11.08 8.91
CA ALA A 88 -0.47 10.73 7.61
C ALA A 88 -0.66 9.25 7.31
N ASN A 89 -1.10 8.95 6.10
CA ASN A 89 -1.16 7.60 5.59
C ASN A 89 0.25 7.04 5.37
N VAL A 90 0.35 5.73 5.29
CA VAL A 90 1.61 5.01 5.08
C VAL A 90 1.75 4.69 3.60
N ILE A 91 2.76 5.23 2.96
CA ILE A 91 3.13 4.90 1.58
C ILE A 91 4.37 4.01 1.59
N LEU A 92 4.28 2.91 0.88
CA LEU A 92 5.40 2.00 0.62
C LEU A 92 5.80 2.11 -0.84
N PRO A 93 7.00 2.63 -1.16
CA PRO A 93 7.58 2.57 -2.51
C PRO A 93 7.81 1.13 -2.95
N THR A 94 7.47 0.83 -4.20
CA THR A 94 7.66 -0.47 -4.83
C THR A 94 8.91 -0.52 -5.73
N GLY A 95 9.29 -1.69 -6.23
CA GLY A 95 10.37 -1.90 -7.17
C GLY A 95 11.78 -1.88 -6.57
N ARG A 96 11.92 -1.90 -5.23
CA ARG A 96 13.23 -1.95 -4.54
C ARG A 96 13.37 -3.17 -3.65
N VAL A 97 12.36 -3.42 -2.83
CA VAL A 97 12.33 -4.52 -1.86
C VAL A 97 11.25 -5.52 -2.23
N PHE A 98 10.16 -5.04 -2.79
CA PHE A 98 9.02 -5.81 -3.26
C PHE A 98 8.34 -5.09 -4.40
N ASP A 99 7.57 -5.86 -5.17
CA ASP A 99 6.56 -5.37 -6.09
C ASP A 99 5.16 -5.71 -5.56
N VAL A 100 4.12 -5.13 -6.16
CA VAL A 100 2.75 -5.38 -5.74
C VAL A 100 1.85 -5.58 -6.95
N PHE A 101 1.15 -6.70 -7.00
CA PHE A 101 0.00 -6.87 -7.88
C PHE A 101 -1.25 -6.34 -7.20
N ASP A 102 -1.99 -5.48 -7.91
CA ASP A 102 -3.23 -4.87 -7.47
C ASP A 102 -4.36 -5.35 -8.39
N VAL A 103 -5.32 -6.08 -7.84
CA VAL A 103 -6.41 -6.71 -8.59
C VAL A 103 -7.78 -6.36 -8.01
N PRO A 104 -8.87 -6.48 -8.79
CA PRO A 104 -10.23 -6.35 -8.27
C PRO A 104 -10.48 -7.28 -7.08
N HIS A 105 -11.22 -6.81 -6.09
CA HIS A 105 -11.43 -7.50 -4.81
C HIS A 105 -11.94 -8.94 -4.99
N ALA A 106 -12.94 -9.16 -5.85
CA ALA A 106 -13.51 -10.48 -6.07
C ALA A 106 -12.47 -11.47 -6.63
N ALA A 107 -11.74 -11.06 -7.68
CA ALA A 107 -10.67 -11.85 -8.29
C ALA A 107 -9.54 -12.11 -7.30
N GLY A 108 -9.14 -11.11 -6.53
CA GLY A 108 -8.10 -11.26 -5.51
C GLY A 108 -8.45 -12.27 -4.43
N LEU A 109 -9.68 -12.28 -3.94
CA LEU A 109 -10.14 -13.28 -2.96
C LEU A 109 -10.24 -14.69 -3.57
N GLN A 110 -10.68 -14.80 -4.83
CA GLN A 110 -10.72 -16.06 -5.56
C GLN A 110 -9.31 -16.63 -5.75
N ALA A 111 -8.36 -15.81 -6.22
CA ALA A 111 -6.97 -16.20 -6.37
C ALA A 111 -6.34 -16.62 -5.05
N LEU A 112 -6.59 -15.87 -3.97
CA LEU A 112 -6.09 -16.19 -2.64
C LEU A 112 -6.58 -17.57 -2.17
N ALA A 113 -7.88 -17.86 -2.34
CA ALA A 113 -8.44 -19.16 -2.00
C ALA A 113 -7.88 -20.30 -2.86
N SER A 114 -7.66 -20.06 -4.16
CA SER A 114 -7.05 -21.03 -5.09
C SER A 114 -5.60 -21.33 -4.70
N MET A 115 -4.80 -20.31 -4.39
CA MET A 115 -3.42 -20.47 -3.93
C MET A 115 -3.36 -21.26 -2.61
N ASP A 116 -4.27 -20.99 -1.67
CA ASP A 116 -4.38 -21.76 -0.41
C ASP A 116 -4.67 -23.23 -0.65
N ALA A 117 -5.64 -23.53 -1.49
CA ALA A 117 -6.01 -24.90 -1.83
C ALA A 117 -4.88 -25.65 -2.52
N ALA A 118 -4.04 -24.95 -3.29
CA ALA A 118 -2.91 -25.49 -4.02
C ALA A 118 -1.59 -25.50 -3.20
N GLY A 119 -1.58 -24.94 -1.99
CA GLY A 119 -0.36 -24.79 -1.17
C GLY A 119 0.68 -23.84 -1.80
N VAL A 120 0.24 -22.89 -2.62
CA VAL A 120 1.13 -21.89 -3.24
C VAL A 120 1.34 -20.73 -2.27
N PRO A 121 2.61 -20.36 -1.97
CA PRO A 121 2.90 -19.21 -1.12
C PRO A 121 2.35 -17.92 -1.72
N THR A 122 1.61 -17.14 -0.93
CA THR A 122 0.99 -15.88 -1.37
C THR A 122 1.75 -14.64 -0.92
N GLY A 123 2.64 -14.78 0.09
CA GLY A 123 3.24 -13.64 0.76
C GLY A 123 2.22 -12.78 1.53
N PRO A 124 2.59 -11.53 1.86
CA PRO A 124 1.67 -10.57 2.45
C PRO A 124 0.57 -10.17 1.46
N VAL A 125 -0.66 -10.07 1.94
CA VAL A 125 -1.82 -9.68 1.13
C VAL A 125 -2.62 -8.63 1.90
N ALA A 126 -2.93 -7.51 1.26
CA ALA A 126 -3.73 -6.44 1.85
C ALA A 126 -5.02 -6.19 1.06
N GLU A 127 -6.04 -5.71 1.75
CA GLU A 127 -7.29 -5.21 1.18
C GLU A 127 -7.30 -3.69 1.19
N ARG A 128 -7.60 -3.08 0.04
CA ARG A 128 -7.74 -1.63 -0.14
C ARG A 128 -9.06 -1.32 -0.83
N GLY A 129 -10.13 -1.20 -0.07
CA GLY A 129 -11.47 -0.93 -0.62
C GLY A 129 -11.95 -2.04 -1.54
N ASP A 130 -12.07 -1.77 -2.82
CA ASP A 130 -12.48 -2.71 -3.88
C ASP A 130 -11.31 -3.45 -4.55
N ARG A 131 -10.12 -3.37 -3.96
CA ARG A 131 -8.88 -3.96 -4.50
C ARG A 131 -8.19 -4.86 -3.48
N VAL A 132 -7.45 -5.84 -3.97
CA VAL A 132 -6.54 -6.70 -3.19
C VAL A 132 -5.12 -6.54 -3.71
N LEU A 133 -4.18 -6.37 -2.80
CA LEU A 133 -2.77 -6.12 -3.05
C LEU A 133 -1.95 -7.34 -2.63
N PHE A 134 -1.23 -7.96 -3.58
CA PHE A 134 -0.34 -9.09 -3.34
C PHE A 134 1.11 -8.62 -3.40
N PHE A 135 1.82 -8.75 -2.29
CA PHE A 135 3.23 -8.36 -2.19
C PHE A 135 4.12 -9.52 -2.63
N VAL A 136 4.97 -9.29 -3.61
CA VAL A 136 5.84 -10.29 -4.24
C VAL A 136 7.29 -9.83 -4.26
N ALA A 137 8.23 -10.73 -4.51
CA ALA A 137 9.64 -10.37 -4.68
C ALA A 137 9.79 -9.44 -5.90
N THR A 138 10.63 -8.41 -5.79
CA THR A 138 10.97 -7.59 -6.95
C THR A 138 11.87 -8.39 -7.90
N ARG A 139 11.66 -8.23 -9.19
CA ARG A 139 12.56 -8.76 -10.22
C ARG A 139 13.71 -7.79 -10.53
N GLY A 140 13.68 -6.60 -9.95
CA GLY A 140 14.63 -5.54 -10.25
C GLY A 140 14.29 -4.79 -11.55
N ALA A 141 15.30 -4.11 -12.14
CA ALA A 141 15.15 -3.55 -13.49
C ALA A 141 15.28 -4.71 -14.48
N PRO A 142 14.44 -4.73 -15.55
CA PRO A 142 14.59 -5.73 -16.62
C PRO A 142 16.01 -5.67 -17.18
N GLU A 143 16.68 -6.81 -17.29
CA GLU A 143 18.00 -6.92 -17.89
C GLU A 143 17.92 -7.02 -19.43
N ASP A 144 16.76 -7.47 -19.95
CA ASP A 144 16.48 -7.66 -21.38
C ASP A 144 15.28 -6.83 -21.86
N GLU A 145 15.30 -6.42 -23.13
CA GLU A 145 14.21 -5.67 -23.77
C GLU A 145 12.88 -6.45 -23.78
N ASP A 146 12.92 -7.78 -23.78
CA ASP A 146 11.75 -8.65 -23.74
C ASP A 146 11.04 -8.64 -22.37
N GLU A 147 11.67 -8.14 -21.31
CA GLU A 147 11.06 -7.95 -19.98
C GLU A 147 10.43 -6.55 -19.81
N TRP A 148 10.50 -5.68 -20.81
CA TRP A 148 9.98 -4.32 -20.77
C TRP A 148 8.47 -4.23 -20.56
N TRP A 149 7.74 -5.26 -20.92
CA TRP A 149 6.28 -5.29 -20.71
C TRP A 149 5.90 -5.12 -19.24
N SER A 150 6.73 -5.56 -18.30
CA SER A 150 6.45 -5.41 -16.87
C SER A 150 6.46 -3.96 -16.39
N CYS A 151 7.31 -3.11 -17.00
CA CYS A 151 7.37 -1.69 -16.68
C CYS A 151 6.21 -0.90 -17.30
N GLN A 152 5.74 -1.30 -18.47
CA GLN A 152 4.57 -0.69 -19.11
C GLN A 152 3.28 -0.93 -18.32
N LEU A 153 3.16 -2.07 -17.66
CA LEU A 153 2.03 -2.40 -16.79
C LEU A 153 1.86 -1.42 -15.62
N ASP A 154 2.95 -0.85 -15.11
CA ASP A 154 2.91 0.09 -14.00
C ASP A 154 2.68 1.54 -14.44
N CYS A 155 3.18 1.91 -15.64
CA CYS A 155 3.07 3.25 -16.19
C CYS A 155 1.69 3.55 -16.80
N ASP A 156 1.00 2.52 -17.31
CA ASP A 156 -0.32 2.65 -17.91
C ASP A 156 -1.16 1.41 -17.63
N PRO A 157 -1.72 1.29 -16.43
CA PRO A 157 -2.43 0.10 -15.96
C PRO A 157 -3.72 -0.20 -16.74
N GLU A 158 -4.19 0.73 -17.59
CA GLU A 158 -5.38 0.54 -18.43
C GLU A 158 -5.09 -0.16 -19.76
N THR A 159 -3.80 -0.34 -20.12
CA THR A 159 -3.38 -0.88 -21.42
C THR A 159 -3.06 -2.38 -21.43
N ILE A 160 -3.34 -3.12 -20.35
CA ILE A 160 -3.26 -4.57 -20.36
C ILE A 160 -4.54 -5.14 -20.97
N ASP A 161 -4.57 -5.18 -22.30
CA ASP A 161 -5.72 -5.74 -23.04
C ASP A 161 -6.00 -7.21 -22.67
N ASP A 162 -4.97 -7.97 -22.26
CA ASP A 162 -5.07 -9.40 -21.98
C ASP A 162 -5.49 -9.72 -20.54
N THR A 163 -5.40 -8.76 -19.58
CA THR A 163 -5.76 -9.02 -18.18
C THR A 163 -6.40 -7.77 -17.54
N PRO A 164 -7.66 -7.46 -17.92
CA PRO A 164 -8.33 -6.25 -17.47
C PRO A 164 -8.46 -6.20 -15.95
N GLY A 165 -8.05 -5.08 -15.38
CA GLY A 165 -8.13 -4.81 -13.93
C GLY A 165 -6.91 -5.25 -13.11
N LEU A 166 -5.91 -5.94 -13.69
CA LEU A 166 -4.61 -6.17 -13.06
C LEU A 166 -3.74 -4.91 -13.20
N ARG A 167 -3.07 -4.55 -12.10
CA ARG A 167 -2.04 -3.51 -12.06
C ARG A 167 -0.79 -4.07 -11.41
N TRP A 168 0.38 -3.74 -11.93
CA TRP A 168 1.65 -4.12 -11.33
C TRP A 168 2.40 -2.87 -10.87
N HIS A 169 2.49 -2.67 -9.56
CA HIS A 169 3.30 -1.63 -8.96
C HIS A 169 4.73 -2.14 -8.81
N CYS A 170 5.59 -1.75 -9.73
CA CYS A 170 7.01 -2.08 -9.74
C CYS A 170 7.89 -0.84 -9.46
N ARG A 171 8.94 -0.62 -10.23
CA ARG A 171 9.88 0.49 -10.03
C ARG A 171 9.20 1.85 -10.19
N ASP A 172 9.56 2.79 -9.30
CA ASP A 172 9.07 4.18 -9.30
C ASP A 172 7.55 4.32 -9.07
N SER A 173 6.91 3.29 -8.52
CA SER A 173 5.54 3.29 -8.06
C SER A 173 5.45 3.15 -6.53
N TYR A 174 4.24 3.16 -6.00
CA TYR A 174 3.98 3.02 -4.58
C TYR A 174 2.58 2.49 -4.31
N VAL A 175 2.39 1.97 -3.10
CA VAL A 175 1.07 1.54 -2.61
C VAL A 175 0.78 2.12 -1.22
N LEU A 176 -0.51 2.22 -0.89
CA LEU A 176 -0.95 2.46 0.48
C LEU A 176 -0.82 1.17 1.30
N ALA A 177 -0.18 1.28 2.46
CA ALA A 177 -0.09 0.17 3.41
C ALA A 177 -1.08 0.29 4.56
N PRO A 178 -1.49 -0.84 5.17
CA PRO A 178 -2.23 -0.82 6.42
C PRO A 178 -1.46 -0.10 7.54
N PRO A 179 -2.15 0.65 8.43
CA PRO A 179 -3.58 0.88 8.52
C PRO A 179 -4.04 2.22 7.91
N SER A 180 -3.59 2.57 6.73
CA SER A 180 -3.92 3.82 6.04
C SER A 180 -5.41 4.04 5.90
N ALA A 181 -5.87 5.28 6.14
CA ALA A 181 -7.27 5.65 6.01
C ALA A 181 -7.69 5.81 4.54
N LEU A 182 -8.89 5.36 4.20
CA LEU A 182 -9.48 5.51 2.87
C LEU A 182 -10.57 6.59 2.85
N PRO A 183 -10.83 7.22 1.69
CA PRO A 183 -12.01 8.04 1.48
C PRO A 183 -13.28 7.25 1.83
N GLY A 184 -14.30 7.94 2.40
CA GLY A 184 -15.54 7.26 2.80
C GLY A 184 -15.50 6.57 4.17
N GLY A 185 -14.33 6.39 4.79
CA GLY A 185 -14.22 5.93 6.19
C GLY A 185 -13.73 4.51 6.41
N GLY A 186 -13.29 3.81 5.39
CA GLY A 186 -12.55 2.54 5.49
C GLY A 186 -11.07 2.76 5.80
N ALA A 187 -10.34 1.67 5.91
CA ALA A 187 -8.89 1.64 6.02
C ALA A 187 -8.33 0.48 5.19
N VAL A 188 -7.09 0.61 4.76
CA VAL A 188 -6.33 -0.52 4.22
C VAL A 188 -6.07 -1.50 5.36
N ALA A 189 -6.28 -2.79 5.12
CA ALA A 189 -6.15 -3.83 6.13
C ALA A 189 -5.36 -5.03 5.58
N TRP A 190 -4.62 -5.72 6.44
CA TRP A 190 -3.98 -6.98 6.08
C TRP A 190 -5.00 -8.12 6.06
N LEU A 191 -5.12 -8.82 4.93
CA LEU A 191 -5.71 -10.16 4.87
C LEU A 191 -4.68 -11.20 5.33
N ARG A 192 -3.40 -10.96 4.98
CA ARG A 192 -2.23 -11.71 5.46
C ARG A 192 -1.11 -10.73 5.77
N PRO A 193 -0.80 -10.53 7.05
CA PRO A 193 0.27 -9.61 7.42
C PRO A 193 1.65 -10.17 7.04
N PRO A 194 2.64 -9.30 6.81
CA PRO A 194 4.02 -9.75 6.65
C PRO A 194 4.51 -10.38 7.96
N ALA A 195 5.16 -11.54 7.86
CA ALA A 195 5.68 -12.28 9.01
C ALA A 195 7.19 -12.55 8.89
N GLY A 196 7.91 -11.74 8.09
CA GLY A 196 9.34 -11.87 7.89
C GLY A 196 9.78 -13.03 7.00
N GLN A 197 8.84 -13.79 6.40
CA GLN A 197 9.14 -14.80 5.41
C GLN A 197 9.60 -14.18 4.09
N ALA A 198 10.33 -14.95 3.28
CA ALA A 198 10.68 -14.55 1.93
C ALA A 198 9.41 -14.26 1.11
N LEU A 199 9.47 -13.22 0.29
CA LEU A 199 8.38 -12.87 -0.62
C LEU A 199 8.29 -13.91 -1.74
N PRO A 200 7.07 -14.23 -2.23
CA PRO A 200 6.87 -15.22 -3.27
C PRO A 200 7.40 -14.72 -4.62
N ASP A 201 7.71 -15.66 -5.48
CA ASP A 201 8.06 -15.40 -6.88
C ASP A 201 6.88 -14.73 -7.60
N PRO A 202 7.10 -13.58 -8.27
CA PRO A 202 6.02 -12.82 -8.90
C PRO A 202 5.32 -13.60 -10.02
N LEU A 203 6.03 -14.39 -10.83
CA LEU A 203 5.41 -15.13 -11.94
C LEU A 203 4.42 -16.17 -11.44
N ARG A 204 4.74 -16.86 -10.33
CA ARG A 204 3.83 -17.86 -9.75
C ARG A 204 2.55 -17.24 -9.21
N VAL A 205 2.65 -16.02 -8.66
CA VAL A 205 1.48 -15.29 -8.17
C VAL A 205 0.68 -14.75 -9.36
N LEU A 206 1.36 -14.20 -10.37
CA LEU A 206 0.75 -13.66 -11.59
C LEU A 206 -0.11 -14.71 -12.32
N ASP A 207 0.41 -15.93 -12.52
CA ASP A 207 -0.34 -17.03 -13.14
C ASP A 207 -1.69 -17.26 -12.45
N ARG A 208 -1.71 -17.25 -11.10
CA ARG A 208 -2.94 -17.45 -10.32
C ARG A 208 -3.89 -16.27 -10.34
N LEU A 209 -3.34 -15.06 -10.48
CA LEU A 209 -4.14 -13.85 -10.62
C LEU A 209 -4.78 -13.77 -12.00
N ALA A 210 -4.05 -14.15 -13.04
CA ALA A 210 -4.58 -14.24 -14.41
C ALA A 210 -5.75 -15.23 -14.48
N ASP A 211 -5.57 -16.46 -13.96
CA ASP A 211 -6.64 -17.49 -13.90
C ASP A 211 -7.92 -17.00 -13.18
N ALA A 212 -7.82 -16.03 -12.27
CA ALA A 212 -8.97 -15.52 -11.51
C ALA A 212 -9.60 -14.27 -12.15
N LEU A 213 -8.97 -13.71 -13.17
CA LEU A 213 -9.45 -12.55 -13.93
C LEU A 213 -10.14 -12.96 -15.25
N ASP A 214 -9.90 -14.19 -15.74
CA ASP A 214 -10.61 -14.82 -16.84
C ASP A 214 -12.06 -15.24 -16.43
#